data_b1c470a11d945a06d87b854ef2e21aff
#
_entry.id   b1c470a11d945a06d87b854ef2e21aff
#
_cell.length_a   1.000
_cell.length_b   1.000
_cell.length_c   1.000
_cell.angle_alpha   90.00
_cell.angle_beta   90.00
_cell.angle_gamma   90.00
#
_symmetry.space_group_name_H-M   'P 1'
#
loop_
_entity.id
_entity.type
_entity.pdbx_description
1 polymer ?
#
loop_
_entity_poly.entity_id
_entity_poly.type
_entity_poly.pdbx_seq_one_letter_code
_entity_poly.pdbx_strand_id
1 'polypeptide(L)'
;MTIVDLIARYEGFREEAYYCSEGYPTIAYGKKIGPKGAPLENYIFTVPQIVATRWLKVDIEQIAPQVNDLCPGLDGVRHGALVSMVYQMGLNGVKNFRNMIAALKDGDWQRAHDEALDSRWAEQTPKRALQTANMLLTGQWPA
;
A
#
# COMPACT_ATOMS: atom_id res chain seq x y z
N MET A 1 -16.16 1.95 2.83
CA MET A 1 -14.77 1.67 2.36
C MET A 1 -13.86 1.59 3.57
N THR A 2 -13.03 0.57 3.60
CA THR A 2 -11.97 0.40 4.62
C THR A 2 -10.61 0.32 3.94
N ILE A 3 -9.52 0.40 4.72
CA ILE A 3 -8.18 0.21 4.16
C ILE A 3 -8.00 -1.20 3.56
N VAL A 4 -8.63 -2.21 4.15
CA VAL A 4 -8.62 -3.57 3.62
C VAL A 4 -9.26 -3.60 2.22
N ASP A 5 -10.43 -2.99 2.08
CA ASP A 5 -11.14 -2.91 0.78
C ASP A 5 -10.30 -2.18 -0.26
N LEU A 6 -9.67 -1.10 0.12
CA LEU A 6 -8.86 -0.29 -0.80
C LEU A 6 -7.65 -1.07 -1.32
N ILE A 7 -6.87 -1.68 -0.42
CA ILE A 7 -5.69 -2.45 -0.82
C ILE A 7 -6.10 -3.68 -1.64
N ALA A 8 -7.17 -4.37 -1.24
CA ALA A 8 -7.69 -5.50 -2.01
C ALA A 8 -8.05 -5.09 -3.44
N ARG A 9 -8.65 -3.91 -3.62
CA ARG A 9 -8.98 -3.36 -4.94
C ARG A 9 -7.71 -3.09 -5.76
N TYR A 10 -6.69 -2.49 -5.16
CA TYR A 10 -5.45 -2.16 -5.86
C TYR A 10 -4.66 -3.41 -6.25
N GLU A 11 -4.54 -4.37 -5.34
CA GLU A 11 -3.70 -5.54 -5.55
C GLU A 11 -4.38 -6.63 -6.39
N GLY A 12 -5.70 -6.75 -6.31
CA GLY A 12 -6.46 -7.82 -6.95
C GLY A 12 -6.20 -9.18 -6.31
N PHE A 13 -7.23 -10.06 -6.35
CA PHE A 13 -7.12 -11.40 -5.78
C PHE A 13 -6.71 -12.43 -6.85
N ARG A 14 -5.72 -13.25 -6.51
CA ARG A 14 -5.30 -14.41 -7.30
C ARG A 14 -5.15 -15.61 -6.38
N GLU A 15 -5.88 -16.68 -6.69
CA GLU A 15 -5.81 -17.91 -5.86
C GLU A 15 -4.58 -18.75 -6.14
N GLU A 16 -3.97 -18.60 -7.31
CA GLU A 16 -2.77 -19.33 -7.74
C GLU A 16 -1.57 -18.40 -7.84
N ALA A 17 -0.37 -18.95 -7.64
CA ALA A 17 0.86 -18.20 -7.77
C ALA A 17 1.05 -17.66 -9.21
N TYR A 18 1.55 -16.44 -9.29
CA TYR A 18 1.86 -15.76 -10.55
C TYR A 18 3.09 -14.86 -10.34
N TYR A 19 3.68 -14.38 -11.42
CA TYR A 19 4.72 -13.36 -11.31
C TYR A 19 4.10 -11.96 -11.30
N CYS A 20 4.47 -11.14 -10.32
CA CYS A 20 4.14 -9.72 -10.36
C CYS A 20 4.94 -9.02 -11.46
N SER A 21 4.67 -7.72 -11.68
CA SER A 21 5.34 -6.93 -12.72
C SER A 21 6.86 -6.90 -12.57
N GLU A 22 7.39 -7.09 -11.36
CA GLU A 22 8.82 -7.12 -11.07
C GLU A 22 9.43 -8.53 -11.11
N GLY A 23 8.63 -9.56 -11.40
CA GLY A 23 9.11 -10.93 -11.55
C GLY A 23 9.22 -11.72 -10.25
N TYR A 24 8.56 -11.30 -9.19
CA TYR A 24 8.48 -12.07 -7.94
C TYR A 24 7.29 -13.01 -7.96
N PRO A 25 7.44 -14.27 -7.50
CA PRO A 25 6.29 -15.14 -7.29
C PRO A 25 5.40 -14.54 -6.22
N THR A 26 4.11 -14.44 -6.54
CA THR A 26 3.13 -13.65 -5.80
C THR A 26 1.81 -14.42 -5.76
N ILE A 27 1.01 -14.25 -4.72
CA ILE A 27 -0.28 -14.92 -4.56
C ILE A 27 -1.21 -14.05 -3.71
N ALA A 28 -2.50 -14.38 -3.68
CA ALA A 28 -3.51 -13.71 -2.88
C ALA A 28 -3.66 -12.24 -3.28
N TYR A 29 -3.48 -11.30 -2.37
CA TYR A 29 -3.55 -9.87 -2.65
C TYR A 29 -2.14 -9.27 -2.72
N GLY A 30 -1.41 -9.60 -3.80
CA GLY A 30 -0.08 -9.05 -4.02
C GLY A 30 0.99 -9.56 -3.04
N LYS A 31 0.76 -10.71 -2.38
CA LYS A 31 1.69 -11.27 -1.41
C LYS A 31 2.86 -11.95 -2.09
N LYS A 32 4.06 -11.41 -1.95
CA LYS A 32 5.29 -12.05 -2.45
C LYS A 32 5.60 -13.27 -1.59
N ILE A 33 5.86 -14.41 -2.23
CA ILE A 33 6.05 -15.70 -1.55
C ILE A 33 7.42 -16.33 -1.82
N GLY A 34 8.24 -15.70 -2.62
CA GLY A 34 9.57 -16.22 -2.91
C GLY A 34 10.47 -15.19 -3.57
N PRO A 35 11.74 -15.56 -3.82
CA PRO A 35 12.69 -14.65 -4.44
C PRO A 35 12.37 -14.40 -5.91
N LYS A 36 12.85 -13.28 -6.42
CA LYS A 36 12.65 -12.86 -7.80
C LYS A 36 13.14 -13.99 -8.75
N GLY A 37 12.27 -14.35 -9.70
CA GLY A 37 12.57 -15.36 -10.70
C GLY A 37 12.43 -16.80 -10.23
N ALA A 38 12.02 -17.06 -8.97
CA ALA A 38 11.80 -18.43 -8.50
C ALA A 38 10.75 -19.13 -9.38
N PRO A 39 10.94 -20.43 -9.73
CA PRO A 39 9.99 -21.13 -10.59
C PRO A 39 8.61 -21.24 -9.95
N LEU A 40 7.54 -20.92 -10.69
CA LEU A 40 6.17 -21.02 -10.19
C LEU A 40 5.78 -22.45 -9.86
N GLU A 41 6.36 -23.44 -10.50
CA GLU A 41 6.13 -24.85 -10.19
C GLU A 41 6.49 -25.25 -8.76
N ASN A 42 7.27 -24.43 -8.05
CA ASN A 42 7.56 -24.63 -6.63
C ASN A 42 6.39 -24.19 -5.72
N TYR A 43 5.39 -23.51 -6.27
CA TYR A 43 4.27 -22.93 -5.51
C TYR A 43 2.95 -23.43 -6.10
N ILE A 44 2.68 -24.73 -5.93
CA ILE A 44 1.53 -25.40 -6.57
C ILE A 44 0.26 -25.38 -5.73
N PHE A 45 0.29 -24.76 -4.54
CA PHE A 45 -0.88 -24.62 -3.68
C PHE A 45 -1.77 -23.48 -4.15
N THR A 46 -3.03 -23.51 -3.72
CA THR A 46 -3.98 -22.42 -3.92
C THR A 46 -4.34 -21.77 -2.60
N VAL A 47 -4.71 -20.49 -2.63
CA VAL A 47 -5.13 -19.75 -1.45
C VAL A 47 -6.58 -19.31 -1.63
N PRO A 48 -7.53 -19.82 -0.82
CA PRO A 48 -8.91 -19.34 -0.87
C PRO A 48 -9.01 -17.87 -0.51
N GLN A 49 -9.99 -17.17 -1.07
CA GLN A 49 -10.15 -15.73 -0.84
C GLN A 49 -10.31 -15.39 0.65
N ILE A 50 -10.98 -16.21 1.43
CA ILE A 50 -11.13 -15.99 2.87
C ILE A 50 -9.78 -15.99 3.60
N VAL A 51 -8.86 -16.86 3.20
CA VAL A 51 -7.51 -16.92 3.74
C VAL A 51 -6.70 -15.71 3.28
N ALA A 52 -6.79 -15.36 2.00
CA ALA A 52 -6.12 -14.18 1.44
C ALA A 52 -6.55 -12.90 2.16
N THR A 53 -7.83 -12.74 2.44
CA THR A 53 -8.36 -11.60 3.19
C THR A 53 -7.79 -11.57 4.62
N ARG A 54 -7.67 -12.73 5.26
CA ARG A 54 -7.07 -12.83 6.60
C ARG A 54 -5.60 -12.43 6.58
N TRP A 55 -4.84 -12.88 5.61
CA TRP A 55 -3.44 -12.49 5.44
C TRP A 55 -3.30 -10.98 5.26
N LEU A 56 -4.15 -10.39 4.42
CA LEU A 56 -4.14 -8.95 4.18
C LEU A 56 -4.41 -8.17 5.48
N LYS A 57 -5.41 -8.61 6.26
CA LYS A 57 -5.72 -7.98 7.55
C LYS A 57 -4.55 -8.06 8.53
N VAL A 58 -3.88 -9.22 8.60
CA VAL A 58 -2.70 -9.39 9.46
C VAL A 58 -1.57 -8.45 9.03
N ASP A 59 -1.29 -8.36 7.73
CA ASP A 59 -0.25 -7.45 7.22
C ASP A 59 -0.57 -5.99 7.57
N ILE A 60 -1.83 -5.59 7.43
CA ILE A 60 -2.28 -4.23 7.77
C ILE A 60 -2.15 -3.97 9.26
N GLU A 61 -2.50 -4.93 10.11
CA GLU A 61 -2.34 -4.83 11.57
C GLU A 61 -0.87 -4.64 11.99
N GLN A 62 0.06 -5.21 11.24
CA GLN A 62 1.48 -5.04 11.47
C GLN A 62 2.00 -3.69 10.96
N ILE A 63 1.44 -3.19 9.87
CA ILE A 63 1.83 -1.90 9.28
C ILE A 63 1.28 -0.71 10.08
N ALA A 64 0.06 -0.81 10.60
CA ALA A 64 -0.62 0.31 11.26
C ALA A 64 0.19 0.95 12.39
N PRO A 65 0.82 0.19 13.32
CA PRO A 65 1.67 0.80 14.35
C PRO A 65 2.88 1.55 13.79
N GLN A 66 3.46 1.05 12.70
CA GLN A 66 4.60 1.69 12.04
C GLN A 66 4.21 3.07 11.47
N VAL A 67 3.01 3.17 10.91
CA VAL A 67 2.47 4.45 10.41
C VAL A 67 2.17 5.39 11.58
N ASN A 68 1.61 4.88 12.68
CA ASN A 68 1.37 5.68 13.88
C ASN A 68 2.67 6.28 14.46
N ASP A 69 3.75 5.51 14.43
CA ASP A 69 5.07 5.99 14.87
C ASP A 69 5.62 7.05 13.93
N LEU A 70 5.40 6.88 12.63
CA LEU A 70 5.90 7.81 11.61
C LEU A 70 5.15 9.14 11.61
N CYS A 71 3.82 9.09 11.69
CA CYS A 71 2.93 10.26 11.67
C CYS A 71 1.81 10.06 12.70
N PRO A 72 2.06 10.35 13.99
CA PRO A 72 1.04 10.19 15.02
C PRO A 72 -0.12 11.18 14.83
N GLY A 73 -1.33 10.73 15.16
CA GLY A 73 -2.51 11.57 15.22
C GLY A 73 -3.25 11.83 13.91
N LEU A 74 -2.92 11.10 12.84
CA LEU A 74 -3.67 11.21 11.58
C LEU A 74 -5.07 10.61 11.74
N ASP A 75 -6.04 11.20 11.04
CA ASP A 75 -7.37 10.62 10.88
C ASP A 75 -7.30 9.29 10.13
N GLY A 76 -8.37 8.49 10.22
CA GLY A 76 -8.40 7.14 9.68
C GLY A 76 -8.13 7.06 8.18
N VAL A 77 -8.60 8.03 7.40
CA VAL A 77 -8.39 8.04 5.93
C VAL A 77 -6.94 8.36 5.59
N ARG A 78 -6.36 9.41 6.17
CA ARG A 78 -4.96 9.78 5.92
C ARG A 78 -3.99 8.72 6.44
N HIS A 79 -4.28 8.14 7.60
CA HIS A 79 -3.57 6.98 8.13
C HIS A 79 -3.62 5.81 7.12
N GLY A 80 -4.82 5.52 6.60
CA GLY A 80 -5.02 4.48 5.58
C GLY A 80 -4.22 4.75 4.31
N ALA A 81 -4.13 5.99 3.87
CA ALA A 81 -3.32 6.36 2.71
C ALA A 81 -1.85 5.95 2.91
N LEU A 82 -1.27 6.23 4.07
CA LEU A 82 0.10 5.84 4.39
C LEU A 82 0.24 4.31 4.54
N VAL A 83 -0.75 3.64 5.13
CA VAL A 83 -0.76 2.16 5.21
C VAL A 83 -0.72 1.57 3.81
N SER A 84 -1.51 2.08 2.88
CA SER A 84 -1.50 1.64 1.47
C SER A 84 -0.12 1.82 0.83
N MET A 85 0.53 2.95 1.07
CA MET A 85 1.88 3.21 0.55
C MET A 85 2.90 2.24 1.13
N VAL A 86 2.86 1.99 2.44
CA VAL A 86 3.76 1.03 3.10
C VAL A 86 3.52 -0.40 2.56
N TYR A 87 2.28 -0.78 2.36
CA TYR A 87 1.96 -2.10 1.77
C TYR A 87 2.60 -2.24 0.39
N GLN A 88 2.56 -1.20 -0.43
CA GLN A 88 3.08 -1.22 -1.79
C GLN A 88 4.61 -1.17 -1.86
N MET A 89 5.24 -0.26 -1.11
CA MET A 89 6.67 0.05 -1.28
C MET A 89 7.54 -0.21 -0.05
N GLY A 90 6.93 -0.66 1.06
CA GLY A 90 7.63 -0.86 2.32
C GLY A 90 7.80 0.42 3.14
N LEU A 91 8.09 0.24 4.42
CA LEU A 91 8.25 1.38 5.35
C LEU A 91 9.40 2.30 4.94
N ASN A 92 10.55 1.73 4.55
CA ASN A 92 11.70 2.53 4.13
C ASN A 92 11.40 3.36 2.89
N GLY A 93 10.64 2.82 1.95
CA GLY A 93 10.19 3.57 0.77
C GLY A 93 9.36 4.78 1.15
N VAL A 94 8.44 4.63 2.08
CA VAL A 94 7.61 5.74 2.56
C VAL A 94 8.42 6.76 3.36
N LYS A 95 9.37 6.32 4.16
CA LYS A 95 10.26 7.22 4.92
C LYS A 95 11.06 8.17 4.02
N ASN A 96 11.32 7.79 2.78
CA ASN A 96 12.02 8.64 1.82
C ASN A 96 11.18 9.84 1.35
N PHE A 97 9.86 9.81 1.58
CA PHE A 97 8.96 10.93 1.30
C PHE A 97 9.04 11.96 2.44
N ARG A 98 10.23 12.51 2.68
CA ARG A 98 10.51 13.37 3.85
C ARG A 98 9.63 14.62 3.91
N ASN A 99 9.44 15.28 2.77
CA ASN A 99 8.65 16.50 2.68
C ASN A 99 7.15 16.22 2.86
N MET A 100 6.68 15.10 2.29
CA MET A 100 5.29 14.66 2.50
C MET A 100 5.03 14.39 3.99
N ILE A 101 5.92 13.67 4.65
CA ILE A 101 5.79 13.35 6.07
C ILE A 101 5.81 14.61 6.92
N ALA A 102 6.74 15.54 6.64
CA ALA A 102 6.80 16.82 7.35
C ALA A 102 5.49 17.61 7.19
N ALA A 103 4.96 17.67 5.97
CA ALA A 103 3.69 18.33 5.70
C ALA A 103 2.52 17.68 6.46
N LEU A 104 2.46 16.35 6.51
CA LEU A 104 1.43 15.62 7.27
C LEU A 104 1.51 15.92 8.76
N LYS A 105 2.71 16.00 9.33
CA LYS A 105 2.91 16.35 10.74
C LYS A 105 2.46 17.78 11.04
N ASP A 106 2.58 18.69 10.08
CA ASP A 106 2.17 20.08 10.20
C ASP A 106 0.68 20.30 9.90
N GLY A 107 -0.02 19.27 9.43
CA GLY A 107 -1.40 19.40 8.97
C GLY A 107 -1.54 20.16 7.65
N ASP A 108 -0.46 20.27 6.89
CA ASP A 108 -0.45 20.93 5.57
C ASP A 108 -0.82 19.90 4.50
N TRP A 109 -2.10 19.67 4.33
CA TRP A 109 -2.62 18.63 3.44
C TRP A 109 -2.34 18.89 1.97
N GLN A 110 -2.36 20.15 1.54
CA GLN A 110 -2.05 20.51 0.15
C GLN A 110 -0.60 20.20 -0.18
N ARG A 111 0.31 20.56 0.71
CA ARG A 111 1.74 20.25 0.52
C ARG A 111 1.99 18.75 0.54
N ALA A 112 1.33 18.02 1.43
CA ALA A 112 1.43 16.56 1.48
C ALA A 112 1.00 15.93 0.16
N HIS A 113 -0.12 16.38 -0.41
CA HIS A 113 -0.61 15.98 -1.72
C HIS A 113 0.44 16.23 -2.81
N ASP A 114 0.94 17.46 -2.89
CA ASP A 114 1.86 17.87 -3.94
C ASP A 114 3.19 17.12 -3.86
N GLU A 115 3.71 16.92 -2.63
CA GLU A 115 4.96 16.20 -2.42
C GLU A 115 4.81 14.70 -2.72
N ALA A 116 3.66 14.09 -2.43
CA ALA A 116 3.38 12.71 -2.79
C ALA A 116 3.45 12.51 -4.31
N LEU A 117 2.91 13.45 -5.08
CA LEU A 117 2.87 13.37 -6.54
C LEU A 117 4.21 13.72 -7.20
N ASP A 118 5.08 14.43 -6.51
CA ASP A 118 6.44 14.76 -6.99
C ASP A 118 7.39 13.58 -6.64
N SER A 119 7.18 12.45 -7.29
CA SER A 119 7.92 11.22 -6.96
C SER A 119 7.97 10.25 -8.13
N ARG A 120 8.97 9.37 -8.11
CA ARG A 120 9.06 8.26 -9.06
C ARG A 120 7.86 7.31 -8.91
N TRP A 121 7.39 7.09 -7.70
CA TRP A 121 6.20 6.30 -7.42
C TRP A 121 4.97 6.81 -8.20
N ALA A 122 4.77 8.13 -8.23
CA ALA A 122 3.67 8.74 -8.98
C ALA A 122 3.83 8.56 -10.49
N GLU A 123 5.06 8.56 -11.00
CA GLU A 123 5.34 8.28 -12.41
C GLU A 123 5.07 6.81 -12.75
N GLN A 124 5.40 5.89 -11.86
CA GLN A 124 5.25 4.44 -12.08
C GLN A 124 3.81 3.97 -11.91
N THR A 125 3.08 4.52 -10.95
CA THR A 125 1.69 4.14 -10.64
C THR A 125 0.79 5.38 -10.53
N PRO A 126 0.57 6.11 -11.65
CA PRO A 126 -0.05 7.44 -11.60
C PRO A 126 -1.46 7.43 -11.06
N LYS A 127 -2.29 6.45 -11.42
CA LYS A 127 -3.67 6.39 -10.96
C LYS A 127 -3.76 6.14 -9.46
N ARG A 128 -3.01 5.17 -8.95
CA ARG A 128 -2.96 4.86 -7.51
C ARG A 128 -2.38 6.04 -6.72
N ALA A 129 -1.31 6.64 -7.23
CA ALA A 129 -0.68 7.78 -6.60
C ALA A 129 -1.63 8.99 -6.50
N LEU A 130 -2.37 9.28 -7.56
CA LEU A 130 -3.35 10.37 -7.56
C LEU A 130 -4.45 10.14 -6.53
N GLN A 131 -5.02 8.93 -6.48
CA GLN A 131 -6.04 8.59 -5.49
C GLN A 131 -5.50 8.71 -4.06
N THR A 132 -4.29 8.21 -3.81
CA THR A 132 -3.65 8.30 -2.49
C THR A 132 -3.38 9.75 -2.10
N ALA A 133 -2.84 10.56 -3.02
CA ALA A 133 -2.60 11.98 -2.79
C ALA A 133 -3.92 12.72 -2.47
N ASN A 134 -4.99 12.40 -3.17
CA ASN A 134 -6.30 13.00 -2.90
C ASN A 134 -6.85 12.59 -1.53
N MET A 135 -6.59 11.37 -1.06
CA MET A 135 -6.90 10.97 0.32
C MET A 135 -6.16 11.85 1.33
N LEU A 136 -4.88 12.14 1.09
CA LEU A 136 -4.08 13.01 1.95
C LEU A 136 -4.62 14.44 1.96
N LEU A 137 -5.09 14.93 0.81
CA LEU A 137 -5.65 16.28 0.69
C LEU A 137 -7.00 16.40 1.38
N THR A 138 -7.92 15.48 1.08
CA THR A 138 -9.34 15.63 1.43
C THR A 138 -9.74 14.91 2.72
N GLY A 139 -9.01 13.89 3.14
CA GLY A 139 -9.43 13.02 4.22
C GLY A 139 -10.62 12.14 3.87
N GLN A 140 -10.83 11.86 2.59
CA GLN A 140 -11.93 11.04 2.08
C GLN A 140 -11.41 9.85 1.28
N TRP A 141 -12.11 8.71 1.40
CA TRP A 141 -11.81 7.53 0.59
C TRP A 141 -12.06 7.81 -0.90
N PRO A 142 -11.31 7.17 -1.80
CA PRO A 142 -11.59 7.27 -3.24
C PRO A 142 -12.97 6.66 -3.57
N ALA A 143 -13.59 7.20 -4.58
CA ALA A 143 -14.91 6.75 -5.07
C ALA A 143 -14.88 5.30 -5.62
#